data_448acd8bbaa4671792baf4bc5279b103
#
_entry.id   448acd8bbaa4671792baf4bc5279b103
#
_cell.length_a   1.000
_cell.length_b   1.000
_cell.length_c   1.000
_cell.angle_alpha   90.00
_cell.angle_beta   90.00
_cell.angle_gamma   90.00
#
_symmetry.space_group_name_H-M   'P 1'
#
loop_
_entity.id
_entity.type
_entity.pdbx_description
1 polymer ?
#
loop_
_entity_poly.entity_id
_entity_poly.type
_entity_poly.pdbx_seq_one_letter_code
_entity_poly.pdbx_strand_id
1 'polypeptide(L)'
;MQGGNERYSGGMDKRKRLQITLSRQERKQVEELLSGGVQPVRAVLRALVLRQIDAGRTTVEAGAAVGISAKTAWEIGKRYQEGGLEAAIYDAPRPGQKPLLDAEQGQRIIAMVCGPPPAGRARWSVRLIAQEAVKRKLVEHVGPETVRILLQSHDLKPWREKNVVRGEVG
;
A
#
# COMPACT_ATOMS: atom_id res chain seq x y z
N MET A 1 -42.05 -56.85 -7.72
CA MET A 1 -40.65 -56.44 -7.38
C MET A 1 -40.58 -54.92 -7.37
N GLN A 2 -40.56 -54.36 -6.15
CA GLN A 2 -40.56 -52.94 -5.91
C GLN A 2 -39.10 -52.50 -5.75
N GLY A 3 -38.62 -51.66 -6.69
CA GLY A 3 -37.32 -51.01 -6.59
C GLY A 3 -37.48 -49.67 -5.94
N GLY A 4 -37.02 -49.53 -4.70
CA GLY A 4 -37.06 -48.31 -3.92
C GLY A 4 -36.17 -47.24 -4.51
N ASN A 5 -36.73 -46.07 -4.75
CA ASN A 5 -36.04 -44.84 -5.12
C ASN A 5 -35.51 -44.17 -3.84
N GLU A 6 -34.32 -44.57 -3.41
CA GLU A 6 -33.61 -43.86 -2.34
C GLU A 6 -33.21 -42.45 -2.82
N ARG A 7 -33.99 -41.47 -2.37
CA ARG A 7 -33.64 -40.05 -2.52
C ARG A 7 -32.38 -39.76 -1.69
N TYR A 8 -31.30 -39.51 -2.36
CA TYR A 8 -30.13 -38.92 -1.75
C TYR A 8 -30.51 -37.53 -1.18
N SER A 9 -30.93 -37.53 0.06
CA SER A 9 -31.00 -36.34 0.88
C SER A 9 -29.58 -36.01 1.34
N GLY A 10 -28.77 -35.51 0.41
CA GLY A 10 -27.47 -34.94 0.71
C GLY A 10 -27.67 -33.74 1.62
N GLY A 11 -27.32 -33.88 2.90
CA GLY A 11 -27.30 -32.77 3.85
C GLY A 11 -26.48 -31.61 3.28
N MET A 12 -27.18 -30.57 2.89
CA MET A 12 -26.51 -29.29 2.58
C MET A 12 -25.83 -28.84 3.85
N ASP A 13 -24.51 -29.04 3.88
CA ASP A 13 -23.61 -28.40 4.83
C ASP A 13 -24.03 -26.96 4.97
N LYS A 14 -24.54 -26.60 6.15
CA LYS A 14 -24.92 -25.21 6.48
C LYS A 14 -23.64 -24.41 6.60
N ARG A 15 -22.99 -24.16 5.47
CA ARG A 15 -21.87 -23.23 5.39
C ARG A 15 -22.33 -21.94 6.04
N LYS A 16 -21.65 -21.61 7.12
CA LYS A 16 -21.95 -20.48 7.99
C LYS A 16 -22.22 -19.25 7.11
N ARG A 17 -23.50 -18.88 6.98
CA ARG A 17 -23.95 -17.79 6.10
C ARG A 17 -23.25 -16.51 6.57
N LEU A 18 -22.54 -15.83 5.68
CA LEU A 18 -21.93 -14.56 6.00
C LEU A 18 -23.04 -13.55 6.28
N GLN A 19 -23.06 -13.02 7.50
CA GLN A 19 -23.98 -11.96 7.91
C GLN A 19 -23.19 -10.71 8.20
N ILE A 20 -23.68 -9.58 7.70
CA ILE A 20 -23.13 -8.25 7.92
C ILE A 20 -24.27 -7.37 8.38
N THR A 21 -24.00 -6.54 9.36
CA THR A 21 -24.89 -5.48 9.80
C THR A 21 -24.10 -4.18 9.84
N LEU A 22 -24.42 -3.27 8.93
CA LEU A 22 -23.83 -1.94 8.91
C LEU A 22 -24.44 -1.09 10.02
N SER A 23 -23.63 -0.34 10.72
CA SER A 23 -24.10 0.69 11.66
C SER A 23 -24.82 1.82 10.90
N ARG A 24 -25.56 2.65 11.62
CA ARG A 24 -26.24 3.80 11.01
C ARG A 24 -25.26 4.76 10.31
N GLN A 25 -24.10 4.94 10.88
CA GLN A 25 -23.05 5.80 10.31
C GLN A 25 -22.43 5.18 9.04
N GLU A 26 -22.17 3.89 9.05
CA GLU A 26 -21.63 3.18 7.87
C GLU A 26 -22.63 3.14 6.71
N ARG A 27 -23.93 2.95 7.01
CA ARG A 27 -24.98 3.07 5.97
C ARG A 27 -24.98 4.44 5.31
N LYS A 28 -24.86 5.51 6.10
CA LYS A 28 -24.78 6.87 5.59
C LYS A 28 -23.54 7.06 4.70
N GLN A 29 -22.38 6.57 5.13
CA GLN A 29 -21.14 6.62 4.32
C GLN A 29 -21.27 5.85 3.00
N VAL A 30 -21.89 4.68 3.02
CA VAL A 30 -22.18 3.89 1.81
C VAL A 30 -23.12 4.65 0.88
N GLU A 31 -24.18 5.26 1.40
CA GLU A 31 -25.10 6.07 0.60
C GLU A 31 -24.45 7.31 0.01
N GLU A 32 -23.64 8.03 0.77
CA GLU A 32 -22.85 9.17 0.31
C GLU A 32 -21.90 8.77 -0.82
N LEU A 33 -21.20 7.64 -0.68
CA LEU A 33 -20.31 7.11 -1.72
C LEU A 33 -21.07 6.75 -3.00
N LEU A 34 -22.30 6.24 -2.87
CA LEU A 34 -23.14 5.82 -4.01
C LEU A 34 -23.89 6.97 -4.66
N SER A 35 -24.11 8.09 -3.96
CA SER A 35 -24.95 9.20 -4.42
C SER A 35 -24.19 10.31 -5.13
N GLY A 36 -22.85 10.37 -5.04
CA GLY A 36 -22.16 11.53 -5.61
C GLY A 36 -20.67 11.35 -5.91
N GLY A 37 -20.19 12.21 -6.82
CA GLY A 37 -18.77 12.35 -7.14
C GLY A 37 -18.24 11.29 -8.09
N VAL A 38 -16.98 11.48 -8.51
CA VAL A 38 -16.23 10.50 -9.30
C VAL A 38 -15.58 9.51 -8.34
N GLN A 39 -16.10 8.30 -8.31
CA GLN A 39 -15.59 7.23 -7.45
C GLN A 39 -14.96 6.11 -8.30
N PRO A 40 -13.93 5.43 -7.79
CA PRO A 40 -13.43 4.23 -8.44
C PRO A 40 -14.54 3.18 -8.57
N VAL A 41 -14.75 2.66 -9.76
CA VAL A 41 -15.79 1.64 -10.04
C VAL A 41 -15.73 0.48 -9.04
N ARG A 42 -14.54 0.07 -8.65
CA ARG A 42 -14.32 -1.01 -7.70
C ARG A 42 -14.86 -0.67 -6.30
N ALA A 43 -14.74 0.57 -5.85
CA ALA A 43 -15.29 1.03 -4.56
C ALA A 43 -16.82 1.03 -4.60
N VAL A 44 -17.41 1.50 -5.69
CA VAL A 44 -18.87 1.50 -5.90
C VAL A 44 -19.43 0.07 -5.88
N LEU A 45 -18.81 -0.85 -6.62
CA LEU A 45 -19.25 -2.26 -6.65
C LEU A 45 -19.19 -2.90 -5.26
N ARG A 46 -18.13 -2.65 -4.49
CA ARG A 46 -17.97 -3.17 -3.13
C ARG A 46 -19.00 -2.59 -2.16
N ALA A 47 -19.27 -1.30 -2.24
CA ALA A 47 -20.29 -0.63 -1.45
C ALA A 47 -21.68 -1.19 -1.75
N LEU A 48 -22.01 -1.43 -3.03
CA LEU A 48 -23.26 -2.06 -3.44
C LEU A 48 -23.42 -3.47 -2.86
N VAL A 49 -22.36 -4.29 -2.88
CA VAL A 49 -22.36 -5.63 -2.30
C VAL A 49 -22.64 -5.59 -0.80
N LEU A 50 -21.94 -4.71 -0.06
CA LEU A 50 -22.15 -4.56 1.39
C LEU A 50 -23.59 -4.15 1.71
N ARG A 51 -24.14 -3.20 0.95
CA ARG A 51 -25.56 -2.78 1.08
C ARG A 51 -26.53 -3.93 0.84
N GLN A 52 -26.26 -4.79 -0.15
CA GLN A 52 -27.11 -5.96 -0.44
C GLN A 52 -27.07 -7.00 0.70
N ILE A 53 -25.88 -7.25 1.25
CA ILE A 53 -25.73 -8.21 2.35
C ILE A 53 -26.34 -7.67 3.65
N ASP A 54 -26.19 -6.36 3.94
CA ASP A 54 -26.85 -5.68 5.06
C ASP A 54 -28.38 -5.74 4.97
N ALA A 55 -28.92 -5.70 3.73
CA ALA A 55 -30.36 -5.91 3.46
C ALA A 55 -30.81 -7.39 3.61
N GLY A 56 -29.94 -8.29 4.08
CA GLY A 56 -30.25 -9.69 4.35
C GLY A 56 -30.08 -10.63 3.15
N ARG A 57 -29.57 -10.15 2.01
CA ARG A 57 -29.30 -11.01 0.84
C ARG A 57 -28.08 -11.90 1.08
N THR A 58 -28.07 -13.04 0.43
CA THR A 58 -26.92 -13.95 0.42
C THR A 58 -25.80 -13.36 -0.44
N THR A 59 -24.58 -13.82 -0.24
CA THR A 59 -23.42 -13.45 -1.08
C THR A 59 -23.61 -13.83 -2.56
N VAL A 60 -24.39 -14.87 -2.83
CA VAL A 60 -24.76 -15.29 -4.19
C VAL A 60 -25.68 -14.26 -4.82
N GLU A 61 -26.76 -13.88 -4.13
CA GLU A 61 -27.72 -12.89 -4.59
C GLU A 61 -27.09 -11.50 -4.71
N ALA A 62 -26.28 -11.11 -3.74
CA ALA A 62 -25.57 -9.83 -3.77
C ALA A 62 -24.57 -9.77 -4.94
N GLY A 63 -23.84 -10.85 -5.19
CA GLY A 63 -22.92 -10.96 -6.32
C GLY A 63 -23.66 -10.86 -7.67
N ALA A 64 -24.73 -11.61 -7.82
CA ALA A 64 -25.56 -11.60 -9.02
C ALA A 64 -26.19 -10.21 -9.28
N ALA A 65 -26.67 -9.53 -8.23
CA ALA A 65 -27.27 -8.21 -8.36
C ALA A 65 -26.28 -7.11 -8.82
N VAL A 66 -24.98 -7.30 -8.55
CA VAL A 66 -23.91 -6.34 -8.87
C VAL A 66 -23.07 -6.77 -10.09
N GLY A 67 -23.27 -7.99 -10.57
CA GLY A 67 -22.54 -8.54 -11.71
C GLY A 67 -21.16 -9.07 -11.36
N ILE A 68 -20.96 -9.55 -10.13
CA ILE A 68 -19.69 -10.17 -9.69
C ILE A 68 -19.91 -11.59 -9.15
N SER A 69 -18.85 -12.36 -9.01
CA SER A 69 -18.95 -13.73 -8.49
C SER A 69 -19.35 -13.76 -7.00
N ALA A 70 -20.05 -14.83 -6.59
CA ALA A 70 -20.38 -15.06 -5.19
C ALA A 70 -19.16 -15.13 -4.28
N LYS A 71 -18.03 -15.66 -4.80
CA LYS A 71 -16.74 -15.69 -4.11
C LYS A 71 -16.24 -14.29 -3.82
N THR A 72 -16.24 -13.40 -4.82
CA THR A 72 -15.84 -11.99 -4.65
C THR A 72 -16.74 -11.27 -3.66
N ALA A 73 -18.06 -11.49 -3.72
CA ALA A 73 -19.00 -10.92 -2.76
C ALA A 73 -18.72 -11.40 -1.34
N TRP A 74 -18.39 -12.68 -1.16
CA TRP A 74 -17.99 -13.23 0.12
C TRP A 74 -16.68 -12.63 0.65
N GLU A 75 -15.66 -12.46 -0.22
CA GLU A 75 -14.38 -11.84 0.14
C GLU A 75 -14.55 -10.39 0.59
N ILE A 76 -15.44 -9.63 -0.05
CA ILE A 76 -15.77 -8.25 0.36
C ILE A 76 -16.39 -8.24 1.76
N GLY A 77 -17.35 -9.12 2.00
CA GLY A 77 -17.98 -9.23 3.31
C GLY A 77 -17.03 -9.71 4.40
N LYS A 78 -16.10 -10.60 4.07
CA LYS A 78 -15.05 -11.04 5.00
C LYS A 78 -14.11 -9.90 5.37
N ARG A 79 -13.67 -9.09 4.40
CA ARG A 79 -12.86 -7.88 4.67
C ARG A 79 -13.58 -6.90 5.60
N TYR A 80 -14.91 -6.76 5.44
CA TYR A 80 -15.70 -5.93 6.34
C TYR A 80 -15.66 -6.45 7.77
N GLN A 81 -15.80 -7.76 7.98
CA GLN A 81 -15.74 -8.38 9.31
C GLN A 81 -14.35 -8.25 9.96
N GLU A 82 -13.29 -8.28 9.17
CA GLU A 82 -11.89 -8.22 9.63
C GLU A 82 -11.38 -6.79 9.86
N GLY A 83 -11.76 -5.85 9.01
CA GLY A 83 -11.18 -4.51 9.00
C GLY A 83 -12.17 -3.35 8.85
N GLY A 84 -13.48 -3.62 8.93
CA GLY A 84 -14.53 -2.61 8.82
C GLY A 84 -14.77 -2.11 7.40
N LEU A 85 -15.58 -1.05 7.30
CA LEU A 85 -16.08 -0.51 6.04
C LEU A 85 -14.96 -0.05 5.10
N GLU A 86 -13.99 0.67 5.62
CA GLU A 86 -12.89 1.24 4.81
C GLU A 86 -12.04 0.15 4.18
N ALA A 87 -11.65 -0.87 4.96
CA ALA A 87 -10.89 -2.01 4.46
C ALA A 87 -11.66 -2.85 3.43
N ALA A 88 -12.99 -2.90 3.52
CA ALA A 88 -13.82 -3.59 2.56
C ALA A 88 -13.97 -2.83 1.24
N ILE A 89 -14.09 -1.51 1.29
CA ILE A 89 -14.32 -0.66 0.11
C ILE A 89 -13.02 -0.34 -0.62
N TYR A 90 -11.97 0.05 0.11
CA TYR A 90 -10.71 0.49 -0.49
C TYR A 90 -9.64 -0.61 -0.46
N ASP A 91 -8.76 -0.57 -1.44
CA ASP A 91 -7.60 -1.47 -1.45
C ASP A 91 -6.53 -0.92 -0.50
N ALA A 92 -5.91 -1.79 0.29
CA ALA A 92 -4.73 -1.42 1.06
C ALA A 92 -3.60 -0.97 0.11
N PRO A 93 -2.78 0.02 0.51
CA PRO A 93 -1.61 0.39 -0.25
C PRO A 93 -0.75 -0.86 -0.51
N ARG A 94 -0.37 -1.06 -1.76
CA ARG A 94 0.53 -2.17 -2.08
C ARG A 94 1.87 -1.90 -1.43
N PRO A 95 2.48 -2.89 -0.75
CA PRO A 95 3.85 -2.75 -0.29
C PRO A 95 4.72 -2.52 -1.52
N GLY A 96 5.34 -1.33 -1.60
CA GLY A 96 6.28 -1.00 -2.66
C GLY A 96 7.53 -1.88 -2.59
N GLN A 97 8.44 -1.67 -3.53
CA GLN A 97 9.76 -2.28 -3.47
C GLN A 97 10.46 -1.83 -2.16
N LYS A 98 11.10 -2.77 -1.47
CA LYS A 98 11.89 -2.44 -0.28
C LYS A 98 12.93 -1.40 -0.64
N PRO A 99 13.16 -0.37 0.19
CA PRO A 99 14.21 0.60 -0.04
C PRO A 99 15.56 -0.12 -0.21
N LEU A 100 16.34 0.30 -1.20
CA LEU A 100 17.67 -0.26 -1.45
C LEU A 100 18.65 0.06 -0.32
N LEU A 101 18.42 1.16 0.38
CA LEU A 101 19.17 1.58 1.55
C LEU A 101 18.30 1.46 2.80
N ASP A 102 18.83 0.88 3.85
CA ASP A 102 18.21 0.98 5.17
C ASP A 102 18.45 2.38 5.79
N ALA A 103 17.76 2.67 6.88
CA ALA A 103 17.82 3.99 7.53
C ALA A 103 19.24 4.30 8.03
N GLU A 104 19.98 3.31 8.54
CA GLU A 104 21.33 3.48 9.05
C GLU A 104 22.33 3.75 7.93
N GLN A 105 22.23 3.01 6.83
CA GLN A 105 23.05 3.23 5.63
C GLN A 105 22.81 4.62 5.05
N GLY A 106 21.54 5.05 4.99
CA GLY A 106 21.18 6.39 4.55
C GLY A 106 21.80 7.47 5.42
N GLN A 107 21.73 7.35 6.73
CA GLN A 107 22.33 8.29 7.67
C GLN A 107 23.86 8.36 7.55
N ARG A 108 24.52 7.23 7.37
CA ARG A 108 25.98 7.17 7.16
C ARG A 108 26.41 7.91 5.88
N ILE A 109 25.64 7.75 4.78
CA ILE A 109 25.90 8.49 3.54
C ILE A 109 25.70 9.98 3.74
N ILE A 110 24.64 10.40 4.45
CA ILE A 110 24.38 11.81 4.76
C ILE A 110 25.53 12.40 5.60
N ALA A 111 25.93 11.72 6.65
CA ALA A 111 27.05 12.15 7.50
C ALA A 111 28.35 12.32 6.68
N MET A 112 28.63 11.41 5.74
CA MET A 112 29.76 11.52 4.83
C MET A 112 29.67 12.78 3.95
N VAL A 113 28.49 13.10 3.43
CA VAL A 113 28.25 14.24 2.52
C VAL A 113 28.31 15.57 3.26
N CYS A 114 27.95 15.62 4.54
CA CYS A 114 28.12 16.81 5.40
C CYS A 114 29.60 17.14 5.65
N GLY A 115 30.50 16.20 5.45
CA GLY A 115 31.94 16.43 5.51
C GLY A 115 32.54 16.94 4.19
N PRO A 116 33.83 17.29 4.18
CA PRO A 116 34.52 17.74 2.97
C PRO A 116 34.58 16.63 1.93
N PRO A 117 34.58 16.97 0.62
CA PRO A 117 34.78 16.02 -0.46
C PRO A 117 36.21 15.44 -0.39
N PRO A 118 36.44 14.27 -1.02
CA PRO A 118 37.74 13.66 -1.02
C PRO A 118 38.80 14.53 -1.72
N ALA A 119 40.07 14.34 -1.38
CA ALA A 119 41.20 15.09 -1.92
C ALA A 119 41.14 15.13 -3.45
N GLY A 120 41.43 16.33 -4.00
CA GLY A 120 41.35 16.57 -5.44
C GLY A 120 39.98 16.84 -6.00
N ARG A 121 38.95 16.94 -5.16
CA ARG A 121 37.58 17.32 -5.57
C ARG A 121 37.13 18.58 -4.84
N ALA A 122 36.66 19.56 -5.61
CA ALA A 122 36.19 20.85 -5.06
C ALA A 122 34.79 20.75 -4.42
N ARG A 123 33.99 19.77 -4.81
CA ARG A 123 32.59 19.60 -4.35
C ARG A 123 32.11 18.17 -4.51
N TRP A 124 31.09 17.84 -3.76
CA TRP A 124 30.37 16.58 -3.92
C TRP A 124 29.53 16.59 -5.22
N SER A 125 29.51 15.48 -5.91
CA SER A 125 28.53 15.17 -6.95
C SER A 125 27.84 13.86 -6.62
N VAL A 126 26.62 13.65 -7.11
CA VAL A 126 25.85 12.44 -6.83
C VAL A 126 26.62 11.15 -7.20
N ARG A 127 27.35 11.18 -8.33
CA ARG A 127 28.19 10.05 -8.76
C ARG A 127 29.36 9.82 -7.81
N LEU A 128 30.01 10.89 -7.37
CA LEU A 128 31.13 10.81 -6.42
C LEU A 128 30.65 10.27 -5.07
N ILE A 129 29.49 10.71 -4.59
CA ILE A 129 28.90 10.21 -3.34
C ILE A 129 28.63 8.71 -3.43
N ALA A 130 28.05 8.24 -4.54
CA ALA A 130 27.81 6.81 -4.74
C ALA A 130 29.12 5.99 -4.73
N GLN A 131 30.15 6.47 -5.42
CA GLN A 131 31.46 5.82 -5.45
C GLN A 131 32.14 5.80 -4.07
N GLU A 132 32.14 6.93 -3.37
CA GLU A 132 32.76 7.03 -2.03
C GLU A 132 31.99 6.22 -0.97
N ALA A 133 30.66 6.13 -1.06
CA ALA A 133 29.86 5.31 -0.17
C ALA A 133 30.23 3.82 -0.26
N VAL A 134 30.45 3.31 -1.47
CA VAL A 134 30.90 1.93 -1.69
C VAL A 134 32.38 1.78 -1.27
N LYS A 135 33.25 2.70 -1.67
CA LYS A 135 34.66 2.69 -1.34
C LYS A 135 34.91 2.69 0.18
N ARG A 136 34.14 3.46 0.93
CA ARG A 136 34.20 3.52 2.40
C ARG A 136 33.42 2.39 3.09
N LYS A 137 32.90 1.44 2.31
CA LYS A 137 32.12 0.28 2.80
C LYS A 137 30.91 0.68 3.67
N LEU A 138 30.31 1.84 3.38
CA LEU A 138 29.08 2.27 4.05
C LEU A 138 27.90 1.45 3.54
N VAL A 139 27.96 1.04 2.27
CA VAL A 139 26.99 0.20 1.57
C VAL A 139 27.73 -0.75 0.63
N GLU A 140 27.15 -1.90 0.36
CA GLU A 140 27.72 -2.86 -0.59
C GLU A 140 27.59 -2.36 -2.04
N HIS A 141 26.41 -1.80 -2.35
CA HIS A 141 26.11 -1.22 -3.66
C HIS A 141 25.10 -0.09 -3.54
N VAL A 142 25.34 1.01 -4.26
CA VAL A 142 24.37 2.11 -4.39
C VAL A 142 24.53 2.82 -5.72
N GLY A 143 23.42 3.04 -6.42
CA GLY A 143 23.40 3.81 -7.67
C GLY A 143 23.29 5.33 -7.42
N PRO A 144 23.74 6.16 -8.38
CA PRO A 144 23.60 7.62 -8.28
C PRO A 144 22.15 8.09 -8.09
N GLU A 145 21.18 7.42 -8.69
CA GLU A 145 19.77 7.77 -8.55
C GLU A 145 19.25 7.55 -7.13
N THR A 146 19.63 6.45 -6.49
CA THR A 146 19.30 6.18 -5.10
C THR A 146 19.86 7.26 -4.16
N VAL A 147 21.13 7.66 -4.42
CA VAL A 147 21.75 8.76 -3.68
C VAL A 147 21.02 10.08 -3.92
N ARG A 148 20.59 10.37 -5.15
CA ARG A 148 19.81 11.58 -5.48
C ARG A 148 18.50 11.62 -4.69
N ILE A 149 17.78 10.51 -4.67
CA ILE A 149 16.50 10.40 -3.92
C ILE A 149 16.75 10.57 -2.42
N LEU A 150 17.79 9.93 -1.86
CA LEU A 150 18.17 10.08 -0.46
C LEU A 150 18.46 11.54 -0.11
N LEU A 151 19.26 12.24 -0.90
CA LEU A 151 19.59 13.64 -0.65
C LEU A 151 18.35 14.56 -0.79
N GLN A 152 17.48 14.26 -1.72
CA GLN A 152 16.24 15.00 -1.91
C GLN A 152 15.28 14.83 -0.72
N SER A 153 15.17 13.64 -0.15
CA SER A 153 14.33 13.39 1.02
C SER A 153 14.80 14.15 2.28
N HIS A 154 16.06 14.54 2.32
CA HIS A 154 16.67 15.36 3.38
C HIS A 154 16.90 16.82 2.99
N ASP A 155 16.36 17.27 1.84
CA ASP A 155 16.55 18.61 1.25
C ASP A 155 18.02 19.05 1.10
N LEU A 156 18.93 18.08 0.96
CA LEU A 156 20.36 18.33 0.81
C LEU A 156 20.74 18.54 -0.67
N LYS A 157 21.43 19.64 -0.93
CA LYS A 157 21.95 20.00 -2.27
C LYS A 157 23.47 20.28 -2.21
N PRO A 158 24.29 19.27 -1.86
CA PRO A 158 25.72 19.48 -1.57
C PRO A 158 26.54 20.02 -2.76
N TRP A 159 25.98 19.98 -3.97
CA TRP A 159 26.59 20.61 -5.17
C TRP A 159 26.37 22.11 -5.26
N ARG A 160 25.47 22.70 -4.45
CA ARG A 160 25.16 24.14 -4.44
C ARG A 160 25.98 24.92 -3.41
N GLU A 161 26.43 24.27 -2.34
CA GLU A 161 27.23 24.93 -1.33
C GLU A 161 28.68 25.05 -1.80
N LYS A 162 29.13 26.28 -1.96
CA LYS A 162 30.57 26.58 -1.99
C LYS A 162 31.05 26.45 -0.55
N ASN A 163 31.85 25.43 -0.25
CA ASN A 163 32.62 25.42 0.98
C ASN A 163 33.54 26.66 0.94
N VAL A 164 33.09 27.74 1.60
CA VAL A 164 33.97 28.87 1.90
C VAL A 164 34.92 28.35 2.99
N VAL A 165 36.02 27.78 2.59
CA VAL A 165 37.17 27.59 3.49
C VAL A 165 37.57 29.01 3.87
N ARG A 166 37.16 29.49 5.04
CA ARG A 166 37.81 30.63 5.68
C ARG A 166 39.23 30.21 5.98
N GLY A 167 40.15 30.60 5.11
CA GLY A 167 41.54 30.60 5.43
C GLY A 167 41.71 31.56 6.62
N GLU A 168 42.03 30.99 7.78
CA GLU A 168 42.61 31.81 8.82
C GLU A 168 44.01 32.19 8.32
N VAL A 169 44.11 33.49 7.94
CA VAL A 169 45.42 34.13 7.78
C VAL A 169 45.87 34.45 9.20
N GLY A 170 46.82 33.66 9.70
CA GLY A 170 47.59 34.02 10.87
C GLY A 170 48.75 34.92 10.52
#